data_1fc074653e6e452baa22b4e5a895b9f4
#
_entry.id   1fc074653e6e452baa22b4e5a895b9f4
#
_cell.length_a   1.000
_cell.length_b   1.000
_cell.length_c   1.000
_cell.angle_alpha   90.00
_cell.angle_beta   90.00
_cell.angle_gamma   90.00
#
_symmetry.space_group_name_H-M   'P 1'
#
loop_
_entity.id
_entity.type
_entity.pdbx_description
1 polymer ?
#
loop_
_entity_poly.entity_id
_entity_poly.type
_entity_poly.pdbx_seq_one_letter_code
_entity_poly.pdbx_strand_id
1 'polypeptide(L)'
;MDLKKKIIITAAGCAAILCAFAGVGHLLPKQEPIELETVSDEVPAEEEKAPFEVEAKGAVMVDADTGQVLFQQDAHDELPLASVTKIMTMLLVIEAVDDGKIDLTDEVTISQRAASMGGSQMYMEAGEAHTVEELLKGVAMASANDGCVALAEYVAGSEEIFVERMNKRAEELGMRDTHFVNTNGLPVADHYSSAYDIAIMSMELYKHEKTREWFTTWQDTMTVGLPGKEKEFGLTNTNKLIRQYQGCNGIKTGYTADAGYCLSASATREDTHLIAVVLGCETSDKRNEEVSKILDYGFANYETHVVAEKGDVFEEIDVEKGTPRKVNAVAAERITALVSKGETESVVTKATIDKKVKLPLIKGDEIGKLAVYDGEEKIGEYPLVADGDVNKASFGELVSRFFDSLF
;
A
#
# COMPACT_ATOMS: atom_id res chain seq x y z
N MET A 1 -0.41 0.38 61.60
CA MET A 1 0.27 -0.85 61.13
C MET A 1 0.49 -0.67 59.64
N ASP A 2 1.71 -0.52 59.27
CA ASP A 2 2.22 0.21 58.12
C ASP A 2 1.96 -0.48 56.76
N LEU A 3 1.51 0.30 55.81
CA LEU A 3 1.16 -0.15 54.43
C LEU A 3 2.38 -0.76 53.66
N LYS A 4 3.59 -0.53 54.17
CA LYS A 4 4.84 -1.06 53.62
C LYS A 4 5.10 -2.55 53.92
N LYS A 5 4.39 -3.14 54.88
CA LYS A 5 4.52 -4.58 55.19
C LYS A 5 3.63 -5.51 54.38
N LYS A 6 2.64 -4.99 53.65
CA LYS A 6 1.76 -5.81 52.77
C LYS A 6 2.31 -6.01 51.37
N ILE A 7 3.29 -5.23 50.92
CA ILE A 7 3.88 -5.34 49.56
C ILE A 7 4.99 -6.40 49.49
N ILE A 8 5.60 -6.77 50.61
CA ILE A 8 6.70 -7.72 50.66
C ILE A 8 6.23 -9.19 50.66
N ILE A 9 4.98 -9.47 51.07
CA ILE A 9 4.44 -10.85 51.13
C ILE A 9 3.87 -11.35 49.79
N THR A 10 3.56 -10.43 48.84
CA THR A 10 3.06 -10.83 47.51
C THR A 10 4.17 -11.05 46.49
N ALA A 11 5.40 -10.59 46.73
CA ALA A 11 6.54 -10.86 45.84
C ALA A 11 7.24 -12.19 46.09
N ALA A 12 7.05 -12.82 47.26
CA ALA A 12 7.65 -14.13 47.60
C ALA A 12 6.82 -15.33 47.13
N GLY A 13 5.56 -15.12 46.77
CA GLY A 13 4.66 -16.20 46.32
C GLY A 13 4.76 -16.57 44.84
N CYS A 14 5.30 -15.69 44.00
CA CYS A 14 5.46 -15.93 42.56
C CYS A 14 6.81 -16.54 42.13
N ALA A 15 7.78 -16.64 43.03
CA ALA A 15 9.09 -17.22 42.74
C ALA A 15 9.17 -18.75 42.93
N ALA A 16 8.14 -19.40 43.47
CA ALA A 16 8.17 -20.82 43.79
C ALA A 16 7.43 -21.76 42.80
N ILE A 17 6.84 -21.20 41.71
CA ILE A 17 6.15 -22.01 40.68
C ILE A 17 6.99 -22.10 39.37
N LEU A 18 8.15 -21.47 39.27
CA LEU A 18 8.99 -21.43 38.06
C LEU A 18 10.18 -22.42 38.07
N CYS A 19 10.23 -23.38 38.99
CA CYS A 19 11.35 -24.35 39.11
C CYS A 19 10.98 -25.79 38.76
N ALA A 20 9.90 -26.08 38.03
CA ALA A 20 9.52 -27.47 37.72
C ALA A 20 9.45 -27.85 36.23
N PHE A 21 9.99 -27.03 35.31
CA PHE A 21 10.18 -27.40 33.89
C PHE A 21 11.56 -26.99 33.39
N ALA A 22 12.59 -27.61 33.94
CA ALA A 22 13.95 -27.54 33.39
C ALA A 22 14.32 -28.92 32.88
N GLY A 23 14.17 -29.13 31.60
CA GLY A 23 14.62 -30.39 30.97
C GLY A 23 14.12 -30.55 29.55
N VAL A 24 14.49 -29.74 28.61
CA VAL A 24 14.98 -30.06 27.26
C VAL A 24 15.46 -28.71 26.63
N GLY A 25 16.74 -28.51 26.66
CA GLY A 25 17.34 -27.31 26.07
C GLY A 25 17.42 -27.40 24.55
N HIS A 26 16.71 -26.54 23.87
CA HIS A 26 17.18 -26.01 22.59
C HIS A 26 17.63 -24.58 22.83
N LEU A 27 18.94 -24.39 22.76
CA LEU A 27 19.58 -23.08 22.72
C LEU A 27 19.10 -22.34 21.46
N LEU A 28 18.16 -21.44 21.64
CA LEU A 28 17.91 -20.39 20.65
C LEU A 28 19.11 -19.42 20.73
N PRO A 29 19.68 -19.02 19.61
CA PRO A 29 20.72 -17.99 19.61
C PRO A 29 20.14 -16.69 20.17
N LYS A 30 20.86 -16.03 21.07
CA LYS A 30 20.57 -14.67 21.49
C LYS A 30 20.56 -13.80 20.26
N GLN A 31 19.41 -13.27 19.88
CA GLN A 31 19.36 -12.11 19.02
C GLN A 31 19.94 -10.94 19.81
N GLU A 32 21.04 -10.38 19.32
CA GLU A 32 21.48 -9.06 19.74
C GLU A 32 20.40 -8.05 19.33
N PRO A 33 20.17 -7.00 20.14
CA PRO A 33 19.23 -5.94 19.76
C PRO A 33 19.67 -5.39 18.41
N ILE A 34 18.79 -5.36 17.44
CA ILE A 34 18.98 -4.59 16.21
C ILE A 34 19.07 -3.13 16.69
N GLU A 35 20.26 -2.54 16.66
CA GLU A 35 20.39 -1.08 16.70
C GLU A 35 19.66 -0.58 15.46
N LEU A 36 18.46 -0.04 15.66
CA LEU A 36 17.80 0.82 14.69
C LEU A 36 18.77 1.99 14.49
N GLU A 37 19.45 2.03 13.36
CA GLU A 37 20.06 3.26 12.90
C GLU A 37 18.96 4.32 12.96
N THR A 38 19.16 5.30 13.82
CA THR A 38 18.30 6.47 13.87
C THR A 38 18.32 7.06 12.48
N VAL A 39 17.19 6.96 11.78
CA VAL A 39 16.94 7.78 10.60
C VAL A 39 17.26 9.20 11.05
N SER A 40 18.28 9.78 10.46
CA SER A 40 18.65 11.17 10.70
C SER A 40 17.39 12.00 10.53
N ASP A 41 17.12 12.88 11.52
CA ASP A 41 16.20 13.99 11.36
C ASP A 41 16.80 14.93 10.29
N GLU A 42 16.77 14.51 9.04
CA GLU A 42 17.04 15.40 7.93
C GLU A 42 15.85 16.37 7.90
N VAL A 43 16.17 17.61 8.23
CA VAL A 43 15.33 18.77 8.00
C VAL A 43 14.85 18.66 6.55
N PRO A 44 13.54 18.71 6.26
CA PRO A 44 13.06 18.64 4.89
C PRO A 44 13.86 19.64 4.06
N ALA A 45 14.45 19.18 2.95
CA ALA A 45 15.03 20.07 1.97
C ALA A 45 14.03 21.19 1.67
N GLU A 46 14.48 22.45 1.51
CA GLU A 46 13.60 23.58 1.19
C GLU A 46 12.63 23.13 0.12
N GLU A 47 11.31 23.20 0.40
CA GLU A 47 10.27 22.77 -0.54
C GLU A 47 10.52 23.46 -1.88
N GLU A 48 10.92 22.68 -2.89
CA GLU A 48 11.04 23.23 -4.23
C GLU A 48 9.67 23.80 -4.60
N LYS A 49 9.64 25.12 -4.86
CA LYS A 49 8.38 25.80 -5.13
C LYS A 49 7.73 25.17 -6.36
N ALA A 50 6.47 24.75 -6.21
CA ALA A 50 5.69 24.19 -7.30
C ALA A 50 5.83 25.05 -8.58
N PRO A 51 5.97 24.44 -9.76
CA PRO A 51 6.17 25.16 -11.02
C PRO A 51 4.98 26.06 -11.42
N PHE A 52 3.83 25.82 -10.81
CA PHE A 52 2.60 26.59 -10.94
C PHE A 52 1.72 26.40 -9.71
N GLU A 53 0.72 27.26 -9.53
CA GLU A 53 -0.26 27.15 -8.44
C GLU A 53 -1.55 26.48 -8.92
N VAL A 54 -2.22 25.75 -8.01
CA VAL A 54 -3.53 25.14 -8.21
C VAL A 54 -4.56 25.73 -7.23
N GLU A 55 -5.81 25.79 -7.65
CA GLU A 55 -6.92 26.27 -6.83
C GLU A 55 -7.44 25.16 -5.89
N ALA A 56 -6.54 24.69 -4.99
CA ALA A 56 -6.80 23.71 -3.97
C ALA A 56 -6.14 24.13 -2.66
N LYS A 57 -6.63 23.63 -1.51
CA LYS A 57 -6.01 23.89 -0.20
C LYS A 57 -4.75 23.07 0.03
N GLY A 58 -4.67 21.89 -0.58
CA GLY A 58 -3.50 21.03 -0.56
C GLY A 58 -3.48 20.17 -1.82
N ALA A 59 -2.30 19.97 -2.40
CA ALA A 59 -2.13 19.15 -3.59
C ALA A 59 -0.76 18.47 -3.65
N VAL A 60 -0.73 17.28 -4.22
CA VAL A 60 0.50 16.55 -4.50
C VAL A 60 0.34 15.70 -5.77
N MET A 61 1.44 15.46 -6.46
CA MET A 61 1.54 14.41 -7.46
C MET A 61 2.80 13.60 -7.21
N VAL A 62 2.64 12.29 -7.27
CA VAL A 62 3.74 11.34 -7.12
C VAL A 62 3.78 10.37 -8.31
N ASP A 63 4.97 9.87 -8.60
CA ASP A 63 5.12 8.64 -9.36
C ASP A 63 4.65 7.46 -8.51
N ALA A 64 3.74 6.66 -9.05
CA ALA A 64 3.08 5.63 -8.26
C ALA A 64 3.98 4.40 -7.98
N ASP A 65 5.01 4.19 -8.79
CA ASP A 65 5.92 3.06 -8.67
C ASP A 65 7.06 3.36 -7.69
N THR A 66 7.59 4.59 -7.70
CA THR A 66 8.75 4.98 -6.88
C THR A 66 8.38 5.80 -5.65
N GLY A 67 7.21 6.44 -5.64
CA GLY A 67 6.80 7.41 -4.60
C GLY A 67 7.47 8.77 -4.73
N GLN A 68 8.26 9.01 -5.79
CA GLN A 68 8.90 10.31 -6.02
C GLN A 68 7.86 11.42 -6.17
N VAL A 69 8.02 12.50 -5.40
CA VAL A 69 7.15 13.69 -5.48
C VAL A 69 7.55 14.53 -6.69
N LEU A 70 6.59 14.83 -7.56
CA LEU A 70 6.79 15.59 -8.80
C LEU A 70 6.13 16.97 -8.79
N PHE A 71 5.18 17.16 -7.90
CA PHE A 71 4.46 18.39 -7.66
C PHE A 71 3.94 18.39 -6.24
N GLN A 72 4.06 19.52 -5.54
CA GLN A 72 3.44 19.70 -4.23
C GLN A 72 3.08 21.16 -3.98
N GLN A 73 1.97 21.37 -3.31
CA GLN A 73 1.49 22.65 -2.80
C GLN A 73 0.73 22.40 -1.51
N ASP A 74 1.19 22.96 -0.39
CA ASP A 74 0.58 22.74 0.94
C ASP A 74 0.26 21.25 1.19
N ALA A 75 1.19 20.35 0.76
CA ALA A 75 0.94 18.93 0.65
C ALA A 75 0.80 18.22 2.00
N HIS A 76 1.34 18.82 3.07
CA HIS A 76 1.34 18.31 4.44
C HIS A 76 0.32 18.98 5.35
N ASP A 77 -0.52 19.89 4.83
CA ASP A 77 -1.57 20.50 5.62
C ASP A 77 -2.63 19.48 6.04
N GLU A 78 -2.95 19.45 7.34
CA GLU A 78 -4.01 18.61 7.91
C GLU A 78 -5.39 19.13 7.49
N LEU A 79 -6.02 18.47 6.55
CA LEU A 79 -7.27 18.87 5.93
C LEU A 79 -8.36 17.81 6.07
N PRO A 80 -9.65 18.20 6.18
CA PRO A 80 -10.76 17.26 6.07
C PRO A 80 -10.75 16.62 4.68
N LEU A 81 -10.87 15.29 4.62
CA LEU A 81 -10.70 14.52 3.37
C LEU A 81 -12.01 13.96 2.81
N ALA A 82 -13.12 14.10 3.52
CA ALA A 82 -14.42 13.54 3.13
C ALA A 82 -14.28 12.06 2.74
N SER A 83 -15.00 11.60 1.72
CA SER A 83 -15.01 10.19 1.27
C SER A 83 -13.69 9.68 0.67
N VAL A 84 -12.64 10.50 0.60
CA VAL A 84 -11.29 10.00 0.27
C VAL A 84 -10.78 9.07 1.38
N THR A 85 -11.27 9.21 2.62
CA THR A 85 -11.11 8.25 3.74
C THR A 85 -11.29 6.79 3.33
N LYS A 86 -12.21 6.53 2.40
CA LYS A 86 -12.56 5.17 1.96
C LYS A 86 -11.44 4.44 1.25
N ILE A 87 -10.38 5.14 0.84
CA ILE A 87 -9.16 4.51 0.34
C ILE A 87 -8.56 3.62 1.42
N MET A 88 -8.41 4.11 2.67
CA MET A 88 -7.91 3.31 3.78
C MET A 88 -8.88 2.17 4.14
N THR A 89 -10.18 2.43 4.08
CA THR A 89 -11.18 1.37 4.33
C THR A 89 -11.07 0.24 3.31
N MET A 90 -10.98 0.56 2.02
CA MET A 90 -10.79 -0.44 0.97
C MET A 90 -9.45 -1.15 1.10
N LEU A 91 -8.38 -0.43 1.46
CA LEU A 91 -7.05 -0.99 1.67
C LEU A 91 -7.07 -2.08 2.74
N LEU A 92 -7.57 -1.80 3.93
CA LEU A 92 -7.62 -2.80 5.01
C LEU A 92 -8.49 -4.01 4.68
N VAL A 93 -9.57 -3.82 3.93
CA VAL A 93 -10.43 -4.93 3.51
C VAL A 93 -9.73 -5.81 2.47
N ILE A 94 -9.10 -5.20 1.47
CA ILE A 94 -8.42 -5.99 0.42
C ILE A 94 -7.15 -6.67 0.96
N GLU A 95 -6.42 -6.05 1.89
CA GLU A 95 -5.31 -6.69 2.61
C GLU A 95 -5.80 -7.92 3.39
N ALA A 96 -6.98 -7.84 4.03
CA ALA A 96 -7.56 -8.99 4.71
C ALA A 96 -7.95 -10.14 3.76
N VAL A 97 -8.35 -9.80 2.53
CA VAL A 97 -8.60 -10.79 1.45
C VAL A 97 -7.28 -11.42 1.00
N ASP A 98 -6.25 -10.63 0.73
CA ASP A 98 -4.96 -11.12 0.25
C ASP A 98 -4.22 -11.95 1.30
N ASP A 99 -4.41 -11.64 2.59
CA ASP A 99 -3.95 -12.44 3.73
C ASP A 99 -4.74 -13.75 3.93
N GLY A 100 -5.83 -13.97 3.18
CA GLY A 100 -6.71 -15.14 3.31
C GLY A 100 -7.52 -15.16 4.63
N LYS A 101 -7.70 -14.01 5.28
CA LYS A 101 -8.52 -13.88 6.51
C LYS A 101 -10.00 -13.86 6.19
N ILE A 102 -10.38 -13.34 5.02
CA ILE A 102 -11.70 -13.30 4.44
C ILE A 102 -11.62 -13.58 2.94
N ASP A 103 -12.75 -13.90 2.29
CA ASP A 103 -12.85 -14.09 0.85
C ASP A 103 -13.78 -13.05 0.23
N LEU A 104 -13.53 -12.66 -1.02
CA LEU A 104 -14.42 -11.73 -1.76
C LEU A 104 -15.85 -12.26 -1.89
N THR A 105 -16.03 -13.57 -1.82
CA THR A 105 -17.33 -14.27 -1.91
C THR A 105 -18.01 -14.46 -0.56
N ASP A 106 -17.38 -14.06 0.55
CA ASP A 106 -18.00 -14.15 1.87
C ASP A 106 -19.24 -13.27 1.97
N GLU A 107 -20.32 -13.79 2.55
CA GLU A 107 -21.56 -13.05 2.77
C GLU A 107 -21.49 -12.22 4.06
N VAL A 108 -21.67 -10.92 3.93
CA VAL A 108 -21.72 -9.94 5.00
C VAL A 108 -23.17 -9.57 5.27
N THR A 109 -23.66 -9.84 6.48
CA THR A 109 -25.02 -9.42 6.90
C THR A 109 -24.99 -7.96 7.32
N ILE A 110 -25.86 -7.14 6.69
CA ILE A 110 -25.95 -5.70 6.98
C ILE A 110 -26.55 -5.48 8.36
N SER A 111 -25.80 -4.81 9.22
CA SER A 111 -26.24 -4.45 10.57
C SER A 111 -27.23 -3.28 10.57
N GLN A 112 -27.95 -3.09 11.69
CA GLN A 112 -28.79 -1.90 11.90
C GLN A 112 -27.94 -0.61 11.86
N ARG A 113 -26.70 -0.65 12.31
CA ARG A 113 -25.76 0.46 12.28
C ARG A 113 -25.41 0.83 10.84
N ALA A 114 -24.97 -0.13 10.04
CA ALA A 114 -24.65 0.06 8.63
C ALA A 114 -25.85 0.59 7.84
N ALA A 115 -27.04 -0.02 8.00
CA ALA A 115 -28.27 0.40 7.34
C ALA A 115 -28.73 1.82 7.73
N SER A 116 -28.33 2.32 8.91
CA SER A 116 -28.70 3.66 9.38
C SER A 116 -27.79 4.78 8.90
N MET A 117 -26.75 4.46 8.12
CA MET A 117 -25.80 5.47 7.66
C MET A 117 -26.46 6.51 6.75
N GLY A 118 -25.99 7.75 6.86
CA GLY A 118 -26.42 8.85 6.00
C GLY A 118 -25.40 9.11 4.88
N GLY A 119 -25.70 10.09 4.03
CA GLY A 119 -24.85 10.50 2.92
C GLY A 119 -24.97 9.57 1.70
N SER A 120 -23.85 9.27 1.03
CA SER A 120 -23.84 8.32 -0.10
C SER A 120 -24.05 6.90 0.41
N GLN A 121 -24.98 6.15 -0.21
CA GLN A 121 -25.42 4.83 0.27
C GLN A 121 -25.81 3.95 -0.90
N MET A 122 -25.82 2.64 -0.68
CA MET A 122 -26.50 1.65 -1.51
C MET A 122 -27.95 1.42 -1.03
N TYR A 123 -28.34 2.04 0.10
CA TYR A 123 -29.67 1.92 0.72
C TYR A 123 -30.04 0.49 1.09
N MET A 124 -29.06 -0.24 1.64
CA MET A 124 -29.25 -1.59 2.13
C MET A 124 -30.08 -1.61 3.43
N GLU A 125 -30.98 -2.60 3.55
CA GLU A 125 -31.78 -2.79 4.75
C GLU A 125 -31.04 -3.70 5.76
N ALA A 126 -31.27 -3.51 7.05
CA ALA A 126 -30.71 -4.40 8.05
C ALA A 126 -31.19 -5.85 7.88
N GLY A 127 -30.26 -6.79 7.85
CA GLY A 127 -30.52 -8.21 7.62
C GLY A 127 -30.37 -8.65 6.16
N GLU A 128 -30.11 -7.72 5.21
CA GLU A 128 -29.66 -8.10 3.88
C GLU A 128 -28.27 -8.78 3.98
N ALA A 129 -27.94 -9.61 3.01
CA ALA A 129 -26.63 -10.21 2.86
C ALA A 129 -26.05 -9.85 1.49
N HIS A 130 -24.81 -9.38 1.49
CA HIS A 130 -24.05 -9.02 0.29
C HIS A 130 -22.65 -9.57 0.38
N THR A 131 -22.04 -9.89 -0.76
CA THR A 131 -20.65 -10.33 -0.76
C THR A 131 -19.69 -9.19 -0.42
N VAL A 132 -18.52 -9.52 0.12
CA VAL A 132 -17.43 -8.55 0.33
C VAL A 132 -17.12 -7.79 -0.96
N GLU A 133 -17.11 -8.48 -2.11
CA GLU A 133 -16.88 -7.86 -3.42
C GLU A 133 -17.95 -6.83 -3.79
N GLU A 134 -19.24 -7.16 -3.63
CA GLU A 134 -20.34 -6.24 -3.91
C GLU A 134 -20.26 -4.98 -3.04
N LEU A 135 -19.92 -5.14 -1.75
CA LEU A 135 -19.75 -4.02 -0.84
C LEU A 135 -18.55 -3.16 -1.22
N LEU A 136 -17.38 -3.75 -1.53
CA LEU A 136 -16.19 -3.02 -1.99
C LEU A 136 -16.48 -2.27 -3.30
N LYS A 137 -17.17 -2.88 -4.25
CA LYS A 137 -17.61 -2.23 -5.49
C LYS A 137 -18.51 -1.03 -5.21
N GLY A 138 -19.49 -1.17 -4.32
CA GLY A 138 -20.33 -0.06 -3.87
C GLY A 138 -19.55 1.08 -3.22
N VAL A 139 -18.56 0.77 -2.40
CA VAL A 139 -17.67 1.75 -1.76
C VAL A 139 -16.81 2.48 -2.80
N ALA A 140 -16.23 1.76 -3.74
CA ALA A 140 -15.37 2.33 -4.78
C ALA A 140 -16.15 3.24 -5.73
N MET A 141 -17.25 2.75 -6.29
CA MET A 141 -18.02 3.42 -7.34
C MET A 141 -19.00 4.46 -6.80
N ALA A 142 -19.92 4.02 -5.93
CA ALA A 142 -20.99 4.87 -5.40
C ALA A 142 -20.65 5.57 -4.08
N SER A 143 -19.44 5.33 -3.55
CA SER A 143 -19.01 5.95 -2.30
C SER A 143 -19.85 5.57 -1.08
N ALA A 144 -20.36 4.34 -1.02
CA ALA A 144 -21.34 3.85 -0.08
C ALA A 144 -20.85 3.86 1.39
N ASN A 145 -21.46 4.67 2.25
CA ASN A 145 -21.14 4.75 3.67
C ASN A 145 -21.63 3.51 4.43
N ASP A 146 -22.79 3.00 4.08
CA ASP A 146 -23.36 1.75 4.60
C ASP A 146 -22.45 0.55 4.29
N GLY A 147 -21.89 0.48 3.08
CA GLY A 147 -20.91 -0.52 2.71
C GLY A 147 -19.61 -0.44 3.53
N CYS A 148 -19.12 0.78 3.83
CA CYS A 148 -17.92 0.93 4.67
C CYS A 148 -18.12 0.38 6.09
N VAL A 149 -19.24 0.71 6.72
CA VAL A 149 -19.53 0.25 8.08
C VAL A 149 -19.75 -1.26 8.10
N ALA A 150 -20.48 -1.82 7.12
CA ALA A 150 -20.70 -3.25 7.01
C ALA A 150 -19.37 -4.03 6.86
N LEU A 151 -18.48 -3.58 5.99
CA LEU A 151 -17.16 -4.18 5.79
C LEU A 151 -16.29 -4.06 7.05
N ALA A 152 -16.30 -2.89 7.71
CA ALA A 152 -15.54 -2.68 8.94
C ALA A 152 -16.00 -3.60 10.08
N GLU A 153 -17.31 -3.74 10.27
CA GLU A 153 -17.89 -4.65 11.27
C GLU A 153 -17.54 -6.11 10.93
N TYR A 154 -17.56 -6.49 9.65
CA TYR A 154 -17.22 -7.84 9.22
C TYR A 154 -15.74 -8.17 9.47
N VAL A 155 -14.83 -7.29 9.07
CA VAL A 155 -13.38 -7.53 9.15
C VAL A 155 -12.84 -7.41 10.58
N ALA A 156 -13.41 -6.52 11.41
CA ALA A 156 -12.87 -6.18 12.72
C ALA A 156 -13.81 -6.48 13.88
N GLY A 157 -15.08 -6.84 13.61
CA GLY A 157 -16.11 -7.06 14.62
C GLY A 157 -16.84 -5.79 15.06
N SER A 158 -16.24 -4.60 14.90
CA SER A 158 -16.91 -3.30 15.06
C SER A 158 -16.21 -2.20 14.27
N GLU A 159 -16.92 -1.09 14.00
CA GLU A 159 -16.37 0.08 13.32
C GLU A 159 -15.22 0.70 14.15
N GLU A 160 -15.32 0.73 15.46
CA GLU A 160 -14.33 1.31 16.36
C GLU A 160 -12.99 0.57 16.28
N ILE A 161 -13.02 -0.77 16.35
CA ILE A 161 -11.80 -1.60 16.21
C ILE A 161 -11.20 -1.45 14.80
N PHE A 162 -12.04 -1.29 13.78
CA PHE A 162 -11.57 -1.06 12.42
C PHE A 162 -10.87 0.29 12.31
N VAL A 163 -11.39 1.34 12.91
CA VAL A 163 -10.77 2.68 12.96
C VAL A 163 -9.42 2.63 13.69
N GLU A 164 -9.31 1.88 14.78
CA GLU A 164 -8.00 1.65 15.42
C GLU A 164 -7.00 1.02 14.47
N ARG A 165 -7.44 0.05 13.64
CA ARG A 165 -6.58 -0.55 12.60
C ARG A 165 -6.24 0.44 11.48
N MET A 166 -7.16 1.33 11.09
CA MET A 166 -6.89 2.39 10.11
C MET A 166 -5.75 3.29 10.59
N ASN A 167 -5.81 3.77 11.84
CA ASN A 167 -4.77 4.62 12.42
C ASN A 167 -3.43 3.87 12.56
N LYS A 168 -3.46 2.61 12.99
CA LYS A 168 -2.26 1.78 13.05
C LYS A 168 -1.63 1.59 11.66
N ARG A 169 -2.46 1.34 10.64
CA ARG A 169 -1.95 1.19 9.27
C ARG A 169 -1.40 2.49 8.71
N ALA A 170 -2.00 3.63 9.04
CA ALA A 170 -1.47 4.94 8.71
C ALA A 170 -0.07 5.15 9.33
N GLU A 171 0.11 4.80 10.60
CA GLU A 171 1.42 4.84 11.28
C GLU A 171 2.45 3.92 10.58
N GLU A 172 2.06 2.67 10.25
CA GLU A 172 2.92 1.70 9.53
C GLU A 172 3.33 2.20 8.14
N LEU A 173 2.46 2.94 7.46
CA LEU A 173 2.73 3.56 6.17
C LEU A 173 3.50 4.89 6.26
N GLY A 174 3.74 5.39 7.47
CA GLY A 174 4.42 6.67 7.68
C GLY A 174 3.56 7.90 7.42
N MET A 175 2.22 7.76 7.43
CA MET A 175 1.25 8.84 7.24
C MET A 175 1.16 9.69 8.52
N ARG A 176 2.04 10.67 8.65
CA ARG A 176 2.25 11.44 9.90
C ARG A 176 1.19 12.53 10.12
N ASP A 177 0.56 12.98 9.05
CA ASP A 177 -0.42 14.07 9.03
C ASP A 177 -1.85 13.52 8.94
N THR A 178 -2.09 12.29 9.47
CA THR A 178 -3.37 11.59 9.32
C THR A 178 -3.91 11.07 10.64
N HIS A 179 -5.21 11.31 10.86
CA HIS A 179 -5.96 10.70 11.94
C HIS A 179 -7.40 10.34 11.49
N PHE A 180 -7.76 9.07 11.60
CA PHE A 180 -9.09 8.57 11.27
C PHE A 180 -9.95 8.44 12.52
N VAL A 181 -11.23 8.86 12.43
CA VAL A 181 -12.24 8.74 13.47
C VAL A 181 -13.44 7.90 13.01
N ASN A 182 -13.63 7.76 11.70
CA ASN A 182 -14.64 6.89 11.10
C ASN A 182 -14.15 6.28 9.79
N THR A 183 -14.91 5.33 9.25
CA THR A 183 -14.54 4.54 8.07
C THR A 183 -14.91 5.17 6.73
N ASN A 184 -15.65 6.29 6.72
CA ASN A 184 -16.34 6.76 5.51
C ASN A 184 -16.12 8.26 5.20
N GLY A 185 -15.54 9.04 6.13
CA GLY A 185 -15.21 10.44 5.94
C GLY A 185 -16.37 11.40 6.18
N LEU A 186 -17.42 10.99 6.92
CA LEU A 186 -18.39 11.94 7.42
C LEU A 186 -17.75 12.92 8.40
N PRO A 187 -18.16 14.21 8.39
CA PRO A 187 -17.54 15.24 9.22
C PRO A 187 -17.59 14.92 10.71
N VAL A 188 -16.45 14.91 11.35
CA VAL A 188 -16.27 14.76 12.79
C VAL A 188 -14.94 15.44 13.18
N ALA A 189 -14.87 15.97 14.40
CA ALA A 189 -13.61 16.53 14.90
C ALA A 189 -12.48 15.52 14.88
N ASP A 190 -11.27 15.99 14.67
CA ASP A 190 -10.03 15.20 14.65
C ASP A 190 -9.96 14.14 13.53
N HIS A 191 -10.78 14.26 12.47
CA HIS A 191 -10.73 13.41 11.28
C HIS A 191 -10.09 14.17 10.11
N TYR A 192 -8.81 13.96 9.87
CA TYR A 192 -8.02 14.69 8.90
C TYR A 192 -6.95 13.81 8.21
N SER A 193 -6.41 14.32 7.13
CA SER A 193 -5.22 13.81 6.47
C SER A 193 -4.59 14.93 5.63
N SER A 194 -3.42 14.66 5.07
CA SER A 194 -2.77 15.56 4.11
C SER A 194 -2.85 15.00 2.68
N ALA A 195 -2.60 15.86 1.69
CA ALA A 195 -2.56 15.40 0.29
C ALA A 195 -1.45 14.37 0.09
N TYR A 196 -0.31 14.54 0.76
CA TYR A 196 0.82 13.62 0.72
C TYR A 196 0.47 12.24 1.29
N ASP A 197 -0.12 12.20 2.49
CA ASP A 197 -0.51 10.93 3.12
C ASP A 197 -1.59 10.18 2.32
N ILE A 198 -2.50 10.93 1.70
CA ILE A 198 -3.49 10.34 0.79
C ILE A 198 -2.82 9.72 -0.44
N ALA A 199 -1.76 10.33 -0.98
CA ALA A 199 -1.01 9.72 -2.07
C ALA A 199 -0.35 8.41 -1.63
N ILE A 200 0.23 8.35 -0.42
CA ILE A 200 0.81 7.12 0.15
C ILE A 200 -0.22 5.98 0.21
N MET A 201 -1.37 6.21 0.86
CA MET A 201 -2.40 5.14 0.96
C MET A 201 -3.02 4.81 -0.40
N SER A 202 -3.01 5.73 -1.35
CA SER A 202 -3.50 5.51 -2.72
C SER A 202 -2.55 4.61 -3.51
N MET A 203 -1.24 4.83 -3.40
CA MET A 203 -0.23 3.96 -3.99
C MET A 203 -0.35 2.54 -3.43
N GLU A 204 -0.50 2.41 -2.11
CA GLU A 204 -0.62 1.11 -1.46
C GLU A 204 -1.87 0.37 -1.95
N LEU A 205 -3.03 1.01 -1.94
CA LEU A 205 -4.27 0.41 -2.43
C LEU A 205 -4.17 0.00 -3.90
N TYR A 206 -3.48 0.78 -4.73
CA TYR A 206 -3.38 0.51 -6.16
C TYR A 206 -2.49 -0.71 -6.49
N LYS A 207 -1.64 -1.18 -5.57
CA LYS A 207 -0.88 -2.43 -5.72
C LYS A 207 -1.78 -3.67 -5.79
N HIS A 208 -2.98 -3.60 -5.21
CA HIS A 208 -3.95 -4.69 -5.20
C HIS A 208 -4.75 -4.73 -6.51
N GLU A 209 -4.36 -5.57 -7.44
CA GLU A 209 -4.92 -5.64 -8.81
C GLU A 209 -6.44 -5.77 -8.86
N LYS A 210 -7.03 -6.52 -7.92
CA LYS A 210 -8.48 -6.75 -7.83
C LYS A 210 -9.29 -5.44 -7.71
N THR A 211 -8.70 -4.39 -7.13
CA THR A 211 -9.38 -3.11 -6.92
C THR A 211 -9.49 -2.27 -8.20
N ARG A 212 -8.57 -2.47 -9.14
CA ARG A 212 -8.42 -1.63 -10.35
C ARG A 212 -9.65 -1.68 -11.26
N GLU A 213 -10.32 -2.84 -11.34
CA GLU A 213 -11.55 -2.99 -12.11
C GLU A 213 -12.65 -2.08 -11.57
N TRP A 214 -12.82 -2.01 -10.25
CA TRP A 214 -13.86 -1.19 -9.62
C TRP A 214 -13.59 0.31 -9.81
N PHE A 215 -12.34 0.73 -9.83
CA PHE A 215 -11.98 2.13 -10.05
C PHE A 215 -12.25 2.60 -11.48
N THR A 216 -12.12 1.71 -12.46
CA THR A 216 -12.30 2.01 -13.89
C THR A 216 -13.71 1.77 -14.40
N THR A 217 -14.52 1.01 -13.68
CA THR A 217 -15.91 0.74 -14.04
C THR A 217 -16.76 2.01 -13.88
N TRP A 218 -17.40 2.46 -14.97
CA TRP A 218 -18.23 3.66 -14.97
C TRP A 218 -19.60 3.41 -14.36
N GLN A 219 -20.28 2.35 -14.79
CA GLN A 219 -21.61 1.96 -14.32
C GLN A 219 -21.69 0.45 -14.15
N ASP A 220 -22.40 0.04 -13.11
CA ASP A 220 -22.74 -1.34 -12.83
C ASP A 220 -24.07 -1.39 -12.09
N THR A 221 -24.58 -2.58 -11.80
CA THR A 221 -25.79 -2.80 -11.01
C THR A 221 -25.53 -3.85 -9.93
N MET A 222 -26.25 -3.73 -8.83
CA MET A 222 -26.32 -4.76 -7.80
C MET A 222 -27.77 -4.93 -7.35
N THR A 223 -28.07 -6.04 -6.72
CA THR A 223 -29.38 -6.29 -6.13
C THR A 223 -29.35 -5.87 -4.67
N VAL A 224 -30.31 -5.04 -4.23
CA VAL A 224 -30.51 -4.68 -2.83
C VAL A 224 -31.94 -4.98 -2.40
N GLY A 225 -32.17 -5.17 -1.12
CA GLY A 225 -33.48 -5.47 -0.53
C GLY A 225 -33.54 -6.86 0.12
N LEU A 226 -34.35 -6.99 1.15
CA LEU A 226 -34.58 -8.27 1.82
C LEU A 226 -35.22 -9.30 0.87
N PRO A 227 -35.05 -10.62 1.13
CA PRO A 227 -35.63 -11.68 0.33
C PRO A 227 -37.14 -11.47 0.04
N GLY A 228 -37.51 -11.48 -1.25
CA GLY A 228 -38.86 -11.19 -1.73
C GLY A 228 -39.20 -9.71 -1.92
N LYS A 229 -38.23 -8.80 -1.70
CA LYS A 229 -38.34 -7.34 -1.93
C LYS A 229 -37.14 -6.80 -2.71
N GLU A 230 -36.40 -7.69 -3.34
CA GLU A 230 -35.18 -7.33 -4.06
C GLU A 230 -35.50 -6.38 -5.22
N LYS A 231 -34.57 -5.43 -5.41
CA LYS A 231 -34.61 -4.47 -6.52
C LYS A 231 -33.21 -4.24 -7.07
N GLU A 232 -33.13 -3.96 -8.35
CA GLU A 232 -31.87 -3.53 -8.96
C GLU A 232 -31.51 -2.13 -8.48
N PHE A 233 -30.23 -1.95 -8.09
CA PHE A 233 -29.65 -0.68 -7.70
C PHE A 233 -28.48 -0.36 -8.62
N GLY A 234 -28.55 0.81 -9.28
CA GLY A 234 -27.52 1.27 -10.21
C GLY A 234 -26.32 1.87 -9.45
N LEU A 235 -25.14 1.37 -9.71
CA LEU A 235 -23.89 1.95 -9.28
C LEU A 235 -23.33 2.85 -10.39
N THR A 236 -22.99 4.10 -10.05
CA THR A 236 -22.32 5.01 -10.98
C THR A 236 -21.07 5.57 -10.31
N ASN A 237 -19.94 5.47 -11.00
CA ASN A 237 -18.68 5.95 -10.47
C ASN A 237 -18.70 7.48 -10.31
N THR A 238 -18.32 7.93 -9.13
CA THR A 238 -18.29 9.37 -8.81
C THR A 238 -17.08 10.08 -9.43
N ASN A 239 -16.07 9.34 -9.87
CA ASN A 239 -14.90 9.90 -10.56
C ASN A 239 -15.14 10.02 -12.07
N LYS A 240 -15.56 11.20 -12.53
CA LYS A 240 -15.81 11.45 -13.95
C LYS A 240 -14.54 11.42 -14.81
N LEU A 241 -13.34 11.61 -14.21
CA LEU A 241 -12.08 11.62 -14.96
C LEU A 241 -11.77 10.28 -15.62
N ILE A 242 -12.29 9.16 -15.11
CA ILE A 242 -12.12 7.85 -15.77
C ILE A 242 -12.73 7.80 -17.20
N ARG A 243 -13.59 8.76 -17.54
CA ARG A 243 -14.15 8.92 -18.90
C ARG A 243 -13.68 10.17 -19.61
N GLN A 244 -13.15 11.16 -18.88
CA GLN A 244 -12.87 12.50 -19.41
C GLN A 244 -11.38 12.75 -19.57
N TYR A 245 -10.52 12.02 -18.85
CA TYR A 245 -9.07 12.19 -18.86
C TYR A 245 -8.39 10.92 -19.39
N GLN A 246 -7.55 11.08 -20.41
CA GLN A 246 -6.85 9.96 -21.05
C GLN A 246 -5.90 9.28 -20.04
N GLY A 247 -6.09 7.97 -19.86
CA GLY A 247 -5.27 7.17 -18.96
C GLY A 247 -5.75 7.15 -17.51
N CYS A 248 -6.79 7.95 -17.13
CA CYS A 248 -7.31 7.92 -15.76
C CYS A 248 -7.92 6.55 -15.43
N ASN A 249 -7.43 5.94 -14.36
CA ASN A 249 -7.78 4.58 -13.92
C ASN A 249 -8.08 4.48 -12.42
N GLY A 250 -8.42 5.57 -11.77
CA GLY A 250 -8.85 5.60 -10.36
C GLY A 250 -8.83 6.99 -9.77
N ILE A 251 -8.96 7.18 -8.47
CA ILE A 251 -9.23 6.19 -7.40
C ILE A 251 -10.51 6.59 -6.65
N LYS A 252 -10.53 7.78 -5.97
CA LYS A 252 -11.64 8.15 -5.09
C LYS A 252 -11.87 9.64 -5.00
N THR A 253 -13.15 10.03 -5.14
CA THR A 253 -13.63 11.40 -4.89
C THR A 253 -14.14 11.57 -3.45
N GLY A 254 -14.10 12.80 -2.95
CA GLY A 254 -14.71 13.20 -1.69
C GLY A 254 -15.40 14.56 -1.79
N TYR A 255 -16.45 14.76 -1.01
CA TYR A 255 -17.08 16.06 -0.81
C TYR A 255 -17.83 16.11 0.53
N THR A 256 -17.57 17.14 1.29
CA THR A 256 -18.44 17.64 2.37
C THR A 256 -18.36 19.17 2.36
N ALA A 257 -19.26 19.85 3.07
CA ALA A 257 -19.21 21.32 3.13
C ALA A 257 -17.89 21.82 3.74
N ASP A 258 -17.32 21.07 4.70
CA ASP A 258 -16.09 21.44 5.40
C ASP A 258 -14.84 21.12 4.58
N ALA A 259 -14.82 19.94 3.93
CA ALA A 259 -13.70 19.48 3.14
C ALA A 259 -13.59 20.18 1.77
N GLY A 260 -14.69 20.69 1.23
CA GLY A 260 -14.74 21.05 -0.19
C GLY A 260 -14.66 19.81 -1.10
N TYR A 261 -14.30 20.00 -2.35
CA TYR A 261 -14.17 18.91 -3.32
C TYR A 261 -12.76 18.35 -3.31
N CYS A 262 -12.64 17.04 -3.06
CA CYS A 262 -11.40 16.30 -2.95
C CYS A 262 -11.34 15.17 -3.99
N LEU A 263 -10.14 14.82 -4.44
CA LEU A 263 -9.92 13.69 -5.35
C LEU A 263 -8.50 13.15 -5.17
N SER A 264 -8.38 11.86 -5.00
CA SER A 264 -7.19 11.11 -5.34
C SER A 264 -7.43 10.47 -6.70
N ALA A 265 -6.66 10.87 -7.71
CA ALA A 265 -6.74 10.35 -9.07
C ALA A 265 -5.47 9.58 -9.42
N SER A 266 -5.64 8.49 -10.15
CA SER A 266 -4.57 7.70 -10.74
C SER A 266 -4.70 7.74 -12.25
N ALA A 267 -3.57 7.87 -12.94
CA ALA A 267 -3.55 7.81 -14.41
C ALA A 267 -2.26 7.13 -14.90
N THR A 268 -2.41 6.31 -15.95
CA THR A 268 -1.28 5.63 -16.60
C THR A 268 -1.26 5.97 -18.08
N ARG A 269 -0.09 6.38 -18.58
CA ARG A 269 0.19 6.54 -20.01
C ARG A 269 1.50 5.83 -20.32
N GLU A 270 1.47 4.89 -21.25
CA GLU A 270 2.60 4.00 -21.54
C GLU A 270 3.05 3.31 -20.24
N ASP A 271 4.31 3.45 -19.84
CA ASP A 271 4.86 2.88 -18.62
C ASP A 271 4.81 3.83 -17.41
N THR A 272 4.42 5.10 -17.61
CA THR A 272 4.38 6.11 -16.55
C THR A 272 3.04 6.08 -15.82
N HIS A 273 3.09 5.85 -14.51
CA HIS A 273 1.93 5.79 -13.62
C HIS A 273 2.01 6.88 -12.56
N LEU A 274 1.08 7.83 -12.61
CA LEU A 274 1.03 8.99 -11.72
C LEU A 274 -0.21 8.95 -10.81
N ILE A 275 -0.03 9.36 -9.56
CA ILE A 275 -1.13 9.64 -8.64
C ILE A 275 -1.10 11.13 -8.29
N ALA A 276 -2.24 11.80 -8.52
CA ALA A 276 -2.43 13.21 -8.17
C ALA A 276 -3.57 13.34 -7.17
N VAL A 277 -3.30 14.05 -6.07
CA VAL A 277 -4.28 14.32 -5.01
C VAL A 277 -4.51 15.81 -4.92
N VAL A 278 -5.79 16.24 -4.88
CA VAL A 278 -6.18 17.60 -4.54
C VAL A 278 -7.23 17.60 -3.45
N LEU A 279 -7.08 18.52 -2.51
CA LEU A 279 -7.99 18.70 -1.37
C LEU A 279 -8.54 20.13 -1.34
N GLY A 280 -9.80 20.29 -0.99
CA GLY A 280 -10.36 21.58 -0.67
C GLY A 280 -10.67 22.50 -1.87
N CYS A 281 -10.90 21.94 -3.05
CA CYS A 281 -11.36 22.72 -4.20
C CYS A 281 -12.79 23.26 -3.98
N GLU A 282 -13.10 24.41 -4.57
CA GLU A 282 -14.38 25.07 -4.42
C GLU A 282 -15.53 24.35 -5.13
N THR A 283 -15.26 23.76 -6.31
CA THR A 283 -16.26 23.06 -7.12
C THR A 283 -15.73 21.71 -7.64
N SER A 284 -16.65 20.83 -8.04
CA SER A 284 -16.27 19.55 -8.67
C SER A 284 -15.54 19.73 -9.99
N ASP A 285 -15.87 20.80 -10.72
CA ASP A 285 -15.25 21.07 -12.02
C ASP A 285 -13.83 21.59 -11.82
N LYS A 286 -13.62 22.50 -10.85
CA LYS A 286 -12.26 22.93 -10.46
C LYS A 286 -11.40 21.77 -9.99
N ARG A 287 -11.91 20.92 -9.12
CA ARG A 287 -11.21 19.70 -8.67
C ARG A 287 -10.72 18.86 -9.86
N ASN A 288 -11.59 18.62 -10.85
CA ASN A 288 -11.23 17.84 -12.02
C ASN A 288 -10.22 18.58 -12.91
N GLU A 289 -10.37 19.91 -13.09
CA GLU A 289 -9.46 20.77 -13.84
C GLU A 289 -8.06 20.76 -13.21
N GLU A 290 -7.96 20.98 -11.90
CA GLU A 290 -6.67 21.07 -11.23
C GLU A 290 -5.93 19.70 -11.21
N VAL A 291 -6.65 18.61 -10.98
CA VAL A 291 -6.06 17.25 -11.11
C VAL A 291 -5.55 17.02 -12.53
N SER A 292 -6.35 17.38 -13.55
CA SER A 292 -5.93 17.19 -14.94
C SER A 292 -4.70 18.02 -15.28
N LYS A 293 -4.63 19.27 -14.78
CA LYS A 293 -3.49 20.18 -14.96
C LYS A 293 -2.21 19.62 -14.33
N ILE A 294 -2.30 19.06 -13.11
CA ILE A 294 -1.17 18.44 -12.42
C ILE A 294 -0.70 17.21 -13.20
N LEU A 295 -1.62 16.32 -13.60
CA LEU A 295 -1.29 15.11 -14.36
C LEU A 295 -0.70 15.44 -15.74
N ASP A 296 -1.25 16.46 -16.44
CA ASP A 296 -0.70 16.89 -17.73
C ASP A 296 0.72 17.41 -17.60
N TYR A 297 1.02 18.16 -16.51
CA TYR A 297 2.40 18.56 -16.20
C TYR A 297 3.31 17.33 -16.01
N GLY A 298 2.86 16.32 -15.23
CA GLY A 298 3.63 15.10 -15.01
C GLY A 298 3.96 14.40 -16.33
N PHE A 299 2.95 14.07 -17.11
CA PHE A 299 3.13 13.38 -18.39
C PHE A 299 3.87 14.19 -19.46
N ALA A 300 3.89 15.53 -19.35
CA ALA A 300 4.64 16.36 -20.26
C ALA A 300 6.15 16.39 -19.94
N ASN A 301 6.51 16.29 -18.66
CA ASN A 301 7.88 16.51 -18.19
C ASN A 301 8.62 15.25 -17.77
N TYR A 302 7.91 14.17 -17.46
CA TYR A 302 8.50 12.94 -16.94
C TYR A 302 8.09 11.72 -17.77
N GLU A 303 8.95 10.71 -17.76
CA GLU A 303 8.69 9.41 -18.33
C GLU A 303 9.34 8.31 -17.49
N THR A 304 8.72 7.13 -17.47
CA THR A 304 9.24 5.97 -16.77
C THR A 304 10.10 5.15 -17.71
N HIS A 305 11.39 5.00 -17.35
CA HIS A 305 12.31 4.07 -17.99
C HIS A 305 12.24 2.70 -17.31
N VAL A 306 11.97 1.64 -18.07
CA VAL A 306 12.00 0.26 -17.57
C VAL A 306 13.44 -0.19 -17.51
N VAL A 307 13.96 -0.34 -16.30
CA VAL A 307 15.35 -0.76 -16.03
C VAL A 307 15.49 -2.28 -16.17
N ALA A 308 14.51 -3.03 -15.66
CA ALA A 308 14.46 -4.49 -15.75
C ALA A 308 13.04 -5.02 -15.56
N GLU A 309 12.71 -6.09 -16.24
CA GLU A 309 11.50 -6.85 -15.96
C GLU A 309 11.78 -7.94 -14.90
N LYS A 310 10.72 -8.37 -14.21
CA LYS A 310 10.84 -9.46 -13.23
C LYS A 310 11.42 -10.71 -13.86
N GLY A 311 12.52 -11.21 -13.30
CA GLY A 311 13.22 -12.40 -13.79
C GLY A 311 14.36 -12.11 -14.76
N ASP A 312 14.60 -10.84 -15.13
CA ASP A 312 15.78 -10.47 -15.92
C ASP A 312 17.06 -10.82 -15.18
N VAL A 313 18.00 -11.45 -15.92
CA VAL A 313 19.24 -11.98 -15.37
C VAL A 313 20.31 -10.90 -15.36
N PHE A 314 20.89 -10.65 -14.18
CA PHE A 314 21.99 -9.71 -14.01
C PHE A 314 23.35 -10.40 -13.93
N GLU A 315 23.42 -11.53 -13.24
CA GLU A 315 24.67 -12.29 -13.12
C GLU A 315 24.40 -13.78 -12.88
N GLU A 316 25.24 -14.66 -13.46
CA GLU A 316 25.28 -16.09 -13.14
C GLU A 316 26.32 -16.33 -12.04
N ILE A 317 25.90 -16.90 -10.92
CA ILE A 317 26.74 -17.15 -9.73
C ILE A 317 27.20 -18.61 -9.71
N ASP A 318 28.49 -18.84 -9.55
CA ASP A 318 29.06 -20.17 -9.30
C ASP A 318 29.00 -20.50 -7.80
N VAL A 319 28.24 -21.52 -7.44
CA VAL A 319 28.08 -22.00 -6.07
C VAL A 319 28.90 -23.28 -5.88
N GLU A 320 30.18 -23.13 -5.52
CA GLU A 320 31.17 -24.24 -5.48
C GLU A 320 30.68 -25.52 -4.78
N LYS A 321 29.95 -25.39 -3.68
CA LYS A 321 29.42 -26.51 -2.89
C LYS A 321 27.93 -26.78 -3.12
N GLY A 322 27.37 -26.19 -4.18
CA GLY A 322 25.96 -26.28 -4.52
C GLY A 322 25.65 -27.40 -5.54
N THR A 323 24.42 -27.85 -5.55
CA THR A 323 23.81 -28.67 -6.62
C THR A 323 22.41 -28.12 -6.89
N PRO A 324 22.18 -27.52 -8.10
CA PRO A 324 23.12 -27.24 -9.19
C PRO A 324 24.29 -26.33 -8.76
N ARG A 325 25.36 -26.31 -9.58
CA ARG A 325 26.54 -25.49 -9.30
C ARG A 325 26.34 -24.01 -9.66
N LYS A 326 25.38 -23.71 -10.51
CA LYS A 326 25.10 -22.37 -10.99
C LYS A 326 23.68 -21.96 -10.65
N VAL A 327 23.50 -20.69 -10.36
CA VAL A 327 22.21 -20.03 -10.14
C VAL A 327 22.30 -18.61 -10.67
N ASN A 328 21.21 -18.09 -11.24
CA ASN A 328 21.18 -16.71 -11.70
C ASN A 328 20.67 -15.79 -10.61
N ALA A 329 21.30 -14.62 -10.51
CA ALA A 329 20.75 -13.46 -9.79
C ALA A 329 19.82 -12.71 -10.74
N VAL A 330 18.53 -12.69 -10.41
CA VAL A 330 17.49 -12.09 -11.24
C VAL A 330 16.75 -10.98 -10.51
N ALA A 331 16.16 -10.04 -11.24
CA ALA A 331 15.29 -9.04 -10.66
C ALA A 331 14.09 -9.71 -9.96
N ALA A 332 13.85 -9.39 -8.70
CA ALA A 332 12.74 -9.92 -7.91
C ALA A 332 11.38 -9.43 -8.40
N GLU A 333 11.36 -8.24 -8.96
CA GLU A 333 10.18 -7.53 -9.46
C GLU A 333 10.56 -6.65 -10.66
N ARG A 334 9.57 -6.01 -11.29
CA ARG A 334 9.82 -5.00 -12.31
C ARG A 334 10.48 -3.79 -11.65
N ILE A 335 11.57 -3.30 -12.24
CA ILE A 335 12.34 -2.17 -11.74
C ILE A 335 12.21 -1.03 -12.73
N THR A 336 11.80 0.13 -12.26
CA THR A 336 11.60 1.33 -13.06
C THR A 336 12.40 2.49 -12.49
N ALA A 337 12.67 3.47 -13.33
CA ALA A 337 13.23 4.75 -12.97
C ALA A 337 12.41 5.86 -13.61
N LEU A 338 11.90 6.80 -12.81
CA LEU A 338 11.26 7.98 -13.34
C LEU A 338 12.35 9.01 -13.63
N VAL A 339 12.36 9.55 -14.85
CA VAL A 339 13.34 10.53 -15.32
C VAL A 339 12.66 11.69 -16.04
N SER A 340 13.38 12.80 -16.21
CA SER A 340 12.93 13.85 -17.12
C SER A 340 12.77 13.31 -18.53
N LYS A 341 11.75 13.78 -19.22
CA LYS A 341 11.41 13.27 -20.56
C LYS A 341 12.54 13.49 -21.56
N GLY A 342 13.00 12.40 -22.17
CA GLY A 342 14.14 12.41 -23.12
C GLY A 342 15.50 12.19 -22.45
N GLU A 343 15.56 11.96 -21.13
CA GLU A 343 16.81 11.75 -20.38
C GLU A 343 17.03 10.28 -19.93
N THR A 344 16.40 9.32 -20.59
CA THR A 344 16.54 7.89 -20.26
C THR A 344 17.97 7.37 -20.34
N GLU A 345 18.85 8.02 -21.09
CA GLU A 345 20.29 7.66 -21.19
C GLU A 345 21.07 7.98 -19.91
N SER A 346 20.53 8.81 -19.02
CA SER A 346 21.16 9.11 -17.71
C SER A 346 21.02 7.96 -16.71
N VAL A 347 20.08 7.02 -16.95
CA VAL A 347 19.85 5.89 -16.05
C VAL A 347 21.00 4.88 -16.14
N VAL A 348 21.67 4.70 -15.01
CA VAL A 348 22.80 3.75 -14.88
C VAL A 348 22.52 2.78 -13.75
N THR A 349 22.85 1.50 -13.97
CA THR A 349 22.67 0.45 -12.98
C THR A 349 23.98 -0.12 -12.48
N LYS A 350 24.00 -0.55 -11.22
CA LYS A 350 25.11 -1.23 -10.61
C LYS A 350 24.65 -2.42 -9.78
N ALA A 351 24.88 -3.64 -10.27
CA ALA A 351 24.62 -4.84 -9.51
C ALA A 351 25.75 -5.11 -8.50
N THR A 352 25.37 -5.52 -7.30
CA THR A 352 26.28 -6.00 -6.26
C THR A 352 25.80 -7.36 -5.81
N ILE A 353 26.60 -8.41 -6.06
CA ILE A 353 26.21 -9.79 -5.80
C ILE A 353 26.98 -10.33 -4.59
N ASP A 354 26.29 -11.08 -3.75
CA ASP A 354 26.89 -11.76 -2.60
C ASP A 354 27.76 -12.92 -3.07
N LYS A 355 29.09 -12.76 -2.97
CA LYS A 355 30.05 -13.79 -3.37
C LYS A 355 30.01 -15.06 -2.53
N LYS A 356 29.28 -15.09 -1.42
CA LYS A 356 29.15 -16.21 -0.49
C LYS A 356 27.69 -16.46 -0.14
N VAL A 357 26.99 -17.12 -1.02
CA VAL A 357 25.60 -17.59 -0.72
C VAL A 357 25.61 -18.71 0.31
N LYS A 358 24.67 -18.66 1.25
CA LYS A 358 24.45 -19.74 2.22
C LYS A 358 23.66 -20.87 1.57
N LEU A 359 24.02 -22.10 1.90
CA LEU A 359 23.30 -23.30 1.40
C LEU A 359 22.53 -23.98 2.55
N PRO A 360 21.33 -24.54 2.30
CA PRO A 360 20.61 -24.51 1.02
C PRO A 360 20.15 -23.11 0.68
N LEU A 361 20.11 -22.79 -0.63
CA LEU A 361 19.52 -21.58 -1.20
C LEU A 361 18.17 -21.95 -1.81
N ILE A 362 17.15 -21.16 -1.57
CA ILE A 362 15.80 -21.39 -2.10
C ILE A 362 15.50 -20.33 -3.16
N LYS A 363 14.76 -20.71 -4.19
CA LYS A 363 14.29 -19.77 -5.21
C LYS A 363 13.58 -18.57 -4.53
N GLY A 364 14.01 -17.35 -4.87
CA GLY A 364 13.52 -16.12 -4.25
C GLY A 364 14.35 -15.59 -3.08
N ASP A 365 15.35 -16.36 -2.59
CA ASP A 365 16.29 -15.83 -1.58
C ASP A 365 17.11 -14.69 -2.17
N GLU A 366 17.27 -13.60 -1.42
CA GLU A 366 18.12 -12.46 -1.82
C GLU A 366 19.59 -12.87 -1.88
N ILE A 367 20.22 -12.60 -3.01
CA ILE A 367 21.64 -12.92 -3.28
C ILE A 367 22.41 -11.76 -3.85
N GLY A 368 21.81 -10.57 -3.87
CA GLY A 368 22.46 -9.36 -4.34
C GLY A 368 21.49 -8.19 -4.38
N LYS A 369 21.99 -7.04 -4.82
CA LYS A 369 21.26 -5.80 -4.95
C LYS A 369 21.58 -5.10 -6.26
N LEU A 370 20.58 -4.47 -6.86
CA LEU A 370 20.72 -3.59 -8.00
C LEU A 370 20.50 -2.15 -7.54
N ALA A 371 21.53 -1.33 -7.57
CA ALA A 371 21.41 0.10 -7.38
C ALA A 371 21.12 0.76 -8.73
N VAL A 372 20.14 1.66 -8.76
CA VAL A 372 19.73 2.45 -9.94
C VAL A 372 20.09 3.90 -9.66
N TYR A 373 20.68 4.55 -10.65
CA TYR A 373 21.12 5.93 -10.58
C TYR A 373 20.51 6.73 -11.76
N ASP A 374 20.20 7.99 -11.51
CA ASP A 374 20.01 9.01 -12.54
C ASP A 374 21.25 9.93 -12.52
N GLY A 375 22.08 9.82 -13.53
CA GLY A 375 23.41 10.41 -13.52
C GLY A 375 24.27 9.90 -12.34
N GLU A 376 24.59 10.80 -11.39
CA GLU A 376 25.34 10.48 -10.17
C GLU A 376 24.44 10.21 -8.94
N GLU A 377 23.16 10.54 -9.02
CA GLU A 377 22.20 10.40 -7.94
C GLU A 377 21.66 8.98 -7.86
N LYS A 378 21.72 8.35 -6.69
CA LYS A 378 21.12 7.04 -6.45
C LYS A 378 19.62 7.20 -6.21
N ILE A 379 18.79 6.76 -7.16
CA ILE A 379 17.33 6.86 -7.11
C ILE A 379 16.62 5.60 -6.58
N GLY A 380 17.33 4.47 -6.48
CA GLY A 380 16.74 3.25 -5.94
C GLY A 380 17.74 2.14 -5.67
N GLU A 381 17.34 1.15 -4.85
CA GLU A 381 18.06 -0.09 -4.63
C GLU A 381 17.06 -1.23 -4.50
N TYR A 382 17.22 -2.26 -5.32
CA TYR A 382 16.26 -3.34 -5.48
C TYR A 382 16.94 -4.70 -5.24
N PRO A 383 16.24 -5.69 -4.64
CA PRO A 383 16.80 -7.01 -4.40
C PRO A 383 17.00 -7.78 -5.70
N LEU A 384 18.15 -8.46 -5.80
CA LEU A 384 18.39 -9.51 -6.78
C LEU A 384 18.25 -10.85 -6.07
N VAL A 385 17.45 -11.74 -6.63
CA VAL A 385 17.10 -13.02 -6.00
C VAL A 385 17.54 -14.21 -6.82
N ALA A 386 17.65 -15.37 -6.17
CA ALA A 386 17.95 -16.64 -6.84
C ALA A 386 16.78 -17.08 -7.72
N ASP A 387 17.06 -17.45 -8.98
CA ASP A 387 16.06 -17.98 -9.92
C ASP A 387 15.69 -19.44 -9.67
N GLY A 388 16.44 -20.15 -8.83
CA GLY A 388 16.24 -21.57 -8.51
C GLY A 388 16.84 -22.01 -7.19
N ASP A 389 16.45 -23.22 -6.78
CA ASP A 389 16.96 -23.84 -5.56
C ASP A 389 18.36 -24.40 -5.78
N VAL A 390 19.25 -24.21 -4.78
CA VAL A 390 20.59 -24.81 -4.76
C VAL A 390 20.78 -25.53 -3.42
N ASN A 391 20.86 -26.86 -3.48
CA ASN A 391 21.13 -27.69 -2.32
C ASN A 391 22.65 -27.89 -2.08
N LYS A 392 23.03 -28.33 -0.89
CA LYS A 392 24.42 -28.75 -0.65
C LYS A 392 24.76 -29.97 -1.47
N ALA A 393 25.83 -29.87 -2.25
CA ALA A 393 26.35 -31.04 -2.99
C ALA A 393 26.74 -32.18 -2.01
N SER A 394 26.43 -33.41 -2.38
CA SER A 394 26.84 -34.60 -1.64
C SER A 394 28.37 -34.77 -1.74
N PHE A 395 28.95 -35.52 -0.77
CA PHE A 395 30.36 -35.83 -0.81
C PHE A 395 30.81 -36.54 -2.11
N GLY A 396 29.96 -37.44 -2.65
CA GLY A 396 30.23 -38.12 -3.91
C GLY A 396 30.31 -37.16 -5.10
N GLU A 397 29.39 -36.20 -5.18
CA GLU A 397 29.40 -35.15 -6.22
C GLU A 397 30.66 -34.27 -6.15
N LEU A 398 31.05 -33.89 -4.92
CA LEU A 398 32.26 -33.07 -4.74
C LEU A 398 33.53 -33.83 -5.15
N VAL A 399 33.62 -35.12 -4.86
CA VAL A 399 34.73 -35.98 -5.26
C VAL A 399 34.74 -36.15 -6.78
N SER A 400 33.61 -36.39 -7.42
CA SER A 400 33.52 -36.48 -8.89
C SER A 400 34.01 -35.18 -9.53
N ARG A 401 33.52 -34.02 -9.11
CA ARG A 401 33.95 -32.71 -9.62
C ARG A 401 35.45 -32.44 -9.44
N PHE A 402 36.03 -32.92 -8.33
CA PHE A 402 37.47 -32.80 -8.12
C PHE A 402 38.24 -33.61 -9.17
N PHE A 403 37.84 -34.83 -9.48
CA PHE A 403 38.47 -35.64 -10.53
C PHE A 403 38.27 -35.03 -11.93
N ASP A 404 37.05 -34.53 -12.24
CA ASP A 404 36.75 -33.87 -13.53
C ASP A 404 37.58 -32.57 -13.75
N SER A 405 38.06 -31.95 -12.68
CA SER A 405 38.93 -30.76 -12.76
C SER A 405 40.41 -31.10 -12.97
N LEU A 406 40.80 -32.36 -12.86
CA LEU A 406 42.19 -32.82 -13.03
C LEU A 406 42.51 -33.33 -14.42
N PHE A 407 41.48 -33.55 -15.22
CA PHE A 407 41.57 -34.04 -16.62
C PHE A 407 40.82 -33.08 -17.56
#